data_365454abb76bcaf0e8e1f703faa14d74
#
_entry.id   365454abb76bcaf0e8e1f703faa14d74
#
_cell.length_a   1.000
_cell.length_b   1.000
_cell.length_c   1.000
_cell.angle_alpha   90.00
_cell.angle_beta   90.00
_cell.angle_gamma   90.00
#
_symmetry.space_group_name_H-M   'P 1'
#
loop_
_entity.id
_entity.type
_entity.pdbx_description
1 polymer ?
#
loop_
_entity_poly.entity_id
_entity_poly.type
_entity_poly.pdbx_seq_one_letter_code
_entity_poly.pdbx_strand_id
1 'polypeptide(L)'
;MSGSRVRIGIAGLGRMGARHARNLALRCPGAELVAACSPVAAERAWAKDELGVGTTYADYPSLLGHPGLDAVAIVTPTSEHASNIIAALDAGLHVFSEKPTSLLVADCLRVEAAAARRPDRVVLIGYVRRFDASYRDAFAKVRDGAIGTPFMVRSQTIDMNDPSGFFVRFAPTSGGIFCDMSVHDIDAARWFLGGAKAERVFATGTVAIHEGLKACGDLDNGVALCEFEGGKVAMFVASRTAAHGHESMTSVVGTAGRLEIGANPRATRVEIADAHGVRSECTPTYYERFEDAFIAEVNAFVAAVCEGVPLPVTLHDATEATRIAVALQRSIAEHRAVDV
;
A
#
# COMPACT_ATOMS: atom_id res chain seq x y z
N MET A 1 -7.96 -5.22 -32.21
CA MET A 1 -7.07 -4.06 -32.49
C MET A 1 -5.87 -4.20 -31.55
N SER A 2 -4.67 -4.40 -32.08
CA SER A 2 -3.44 -4.44 -31.30
C SER A 2 -3.10 -2.98 -30.92
N GLY A 3 -3.66 -2.51 -29.80
CA GLY A 3 -3.21 -1.27 -29.18
C GLY A 3 -1.74 -1.42 -28.77
N SER A 4 -0.92 -0.38 -28.93
CA SER A 4 0.46 -0.40 -28.45
C SER A 4 0.47 -0.60 -26.94
N ARG A 5 1.27 -1.57 -26.46
CA ARG A 5 1.46 -1.78 -25.02
C ARG A 5 2.16 -0.58 -24.39
N VAL A 6 1.82 -0.28 -23.15
CA VAL A 6 2.52 0.74 -22.36
C VAL A 6 3.93 0.26 -22.05
N ARG A 7 4.94 0.99 -22.47
CA ARG A 7 6.36 0.68 -22.24
C ARG A 7 6.78 1.18 -20.86
N ILE A 8 6.98 0.25 -19.93
CA ILE A 8 7.19 0.55 -18.52
C ILE A 8 8.63 0.22 -18.12
N GLY A 9 9.27 1.16 -17.41
CA GLY A 9 10.49 0.91 -16.64
C GLY A 9 10.16 0.67 -15.17
N ILE A 10 10.91 -0.19 -14.48
CA ILE A 10 10.76 -0.39 -13.05
C ILE A 10 12.01 0.04 -12.28
N ALA A 11 11.84 0.83 -11.22
CA ALA A 11 12.89 1.24 -10.29
C ALA A 11 12.71 0.55 -8.93
N GLY A 12 13.75 -0.17 -8.49
CA GLY A 12 13.72 -1.01 -7.30
C GLY A 12 13.30 -2.44 -7.64
N LEU A 13 14.18 -3.40 -7.36
CA LEU A 13 13.98 -4.83 -7.62
C LEU A 13 14.09 -5.68 -6.35
N GLY A 14 14.00 -5.04 -5.18
CA GLY A 14 13.94 -5.71 -3.90
C GLY A 14 12.66 -6.57 -3.75
N ARG A 15 12.33 -6.95 -2.51
CA ARG A 15 11.22 -7.87 -2.20
C ARG A 15 9.90 -7.56 -2.94
N MET A 16 9.43 -6.30 -2.89
CA MET A 16 8.20 -5.91 -3.61
C MET A 16 8.45 -5.63 -5.09
N GLY A 17 9.60 -5.02 -5.42
CA GLY A 17 9.94 -4.71 -6.80
C GLY A 17 10.02 -5.94 -7.69
N ALA A 18 10.58 -7.04 -7.21
CA ALA A 18 10.60 -8.30 -7.95
C ALA A 18 9.19 -8.84 -8.23
N ARG A 19 8.24 -8.66 -7.30
CA ARG A 19 6.84 -9.07 -7.47
C ARG A 19 6.12 -8.20 -8.50
N HIS A 20 6.24 -6.87 -8.40
CA HIS A 20 5.69 -5.96 -9.39
C HIS A 20 6.31 -6.15 -10.77
N ALA A 21 7.62 -6.39 -10.86
CA ALA A 21 8.29 -6.71 -12.13
C ALA A 21 7.71 -7.96 -12.80
N ARG A 22 7.48 -9.04 -12.01
CA ARG A 22 6.79 -10.25 -12.51
C ARG A 22 5.37 -9.96 -12.95
N ASN A 23 4.60 -9.20 -12.17
CA ASN A 23 3.23 -8.85 -12.53
C ASN A 23 3.17 -8.04 -13.84
N LEU A 24 4.03 -7.05 -13.99
CA LEU A 24 4.11 -6.23 -15.21
C LEU A 24 4.53 -7.07 -16.42
N ALA A 25 5.54 -7.94 -16.27
CA ALA A 25 6.05 -8.74 -17.38
C ALA A 25 5.12 -9.89 -17.78
N LEU A 26 4.45 -10.54 -16.83
CA LEU A 26 3.78 -11.83 -17.06
C LEU A 26 2.26 -11.80 -16.85
N ARG A 27 1.72 -10.83 -16.12
CA ARG A 27 0.31 -10.77 -15.69
C ARG A 27 -0.42 -9.48 -16.11
N CYS A 28 0.26 -8.61 -16.87
CA CYS A 28 -0.31 -7.36 -17.38
C CYS A 28 -0.18 -7.29 -18.92
N PRO A 29 -1.15 -7.83 -19.68
CA PRO A 29 -1.04 -7.92 -21.14
C PRO A 29 -0.89 -6.58 -21.85
N GLY A 30 -1.42 -5.48 -21.26
CA GLY A 30 -1.30 -4.12 -21.79
C GLY A 30 0.05 -3.45 -21.51
N ALA A 31 0.94 -4.07 -20.72
CA ALA A 31 2.26 -3.57 -20.40
C ALA A 31 3.37 -4.27 -21.22
N GLU A 32 4.48 -3.58 -21.38
CA GLU A 32 5.76 -4.13 -21.80
C GLU A 32 6.83 -3.64 -20.84
N LEU A 33 7.40 -4.54 -20.03
CA LEU A 33 8.50 -4.21 -19.13
C LEU A 33 9.80 -4.10 -19.92
N VAL A 34 10.18 -2.88 -20.32
CA VAL A 34 11.29 -2.63 -21.24
C VAL A 34 12.62 -2.38 -20.55
N ALA A 35 12.58 -1.89 -19.32
CA ALA A 35 13.79 -1.57 -18.56
C ALA A 35 13.60 -1.80 -17.06
N ALA A 36 14.70 -2.08 -16.35
CA ALA A 36 14.70 -2.24 -14.91
C ALA A 36 15.91 -1.55 -14.27
N CYS A 37 15.74 -1.00 -13.07
CA CYS A 37 16.77 -0.29 -12.34
C CYS A 37 16.92 -0.83 -10.91
N SER A 38 18.15 -1.12 -10.53
CA SER A 38 18.54 -1.40 -9.15
C SER A 38 20.03 -1.13 -8.98
N PRO A 39 20.50 -0.60 -7.85
CA PRO A 39 21.93 -0.51 -7.56
C PRO A 39 22.59 -1.89 -7.40
N VAL A 40 21.81 -2.93 -7.07
CA VAL A 40 22.27 -4.29 -6.80
C VAL A 40 22.44 -5.06 -8.12
N ALA A 41 23.66 -5.47 -8.44
CA ALA A 41 23.97 -6.15 -9.70
C ALA A 41 23.22 -7.49 -9.85
N ALA A 42 23.07 -8.26 -8.77
CA ALA A 42 22.36 -9.53 -8.79
C ALA A 42 20.86 -9.36 -9.12
N GLU A 43 20.22 -8.30 -8.64
CA GLU A 43 18.82 -7.98 -8.96
C GLU A 43 18.67 -7.61 -10.45
N ARG A 44 19.63 -6.87 -11.00
CA ARG A 44 19.63 -6.55 -12.44
C ARG A 44 19.85 -7.78 -13.32
N ALA A 45 20.73 -8.70 -12.92
CA ALA A 45 20.93 -9.98 -13.59
C ALA A 45 19.65 -10.81 -13.56
N TRP A 46 19.02 -10.94 -12.39
CA TRP A 46 17.73 -11.62 -12.24
C TRP A 46 16.66 -11.08 -13.18
N ALA A 47 16.52 -9.74 -13.31
CA ALA A 47 15.53 -9.14 -14.20
C ALA A 47 15.77 -9.48 -15.67
N LYS A 48 17.03 -9.59 -16.11
CA LYS A 48 17.39 -10.04 -17.45
C LYS A 48 17.09 -11.51 -17.67
N ASP A 49 17.54 -12.35 -16.75
CA ASP A 49 17.54 -13.81 -16.92
C ASP A 49 16.12 -14.40 -16.74
N GLU A 50 15.37 -13.90 -15.74
CA GLU A 50 14.05 -14.44 -15.40
C GLU A 50 12.87 -13.74 -16.10
N LEU A 51 13.02 -12.46 -16.45
CA LEU A 51 11.93 -11.67 -17.03
C LEU A 51 12.20 -11.22 -18.47
N GLY A 52 13.40 -11.49 -18.98
CA GLY A 52 13.79 -11.09 -20.34
C GLY A 52 13.91 -9.58 -20.54
N VAL A 53 14.13 -8.80 -19.45
CA VAL A 53 14.27 -7.35 -19.54
C VAL A 53 15.52 -6.99 -20.34
N GLY A 54 15.35 -6.36 -21.50
CA GLY A 54 16.46 -6.10 -22.43
C GLY A 54 17.51 -5.14 -21.88
N THR A 55 17.12 -4.14 -21.08
CA THR A 55 18.03 -3.11 -20.59
C THR A 55 17.89 -2.93 -19.06
N THR A 56 19.04 -2.84 -18.37
CA THR A 56 19.04 -2.59 -16.92
C THR A 56 19.99 -1.45 -16.58
N TYR A 57 19.64 -0.68 -15.56
CA TYR A 57 20.35 0.49 -15.09
C TYR A 57 20.74 0.36 -13.61
N ALA A 58 21.85 1.00 -13.21
CA ALA A 58 22.28 1.02 -11.82
C ALA A 58 21.65 2.17 -11.02
N ASP A 59 21.19 3.22 -11.70
CA ASP A 59 20.66 4.44 -11.12
C ASP A 59 19.36 4.90 -11.80
N TYR A 60 18.55 5.64 -11.07
CA TYR A 60 17.24 6.08 -11.51
C TYR A 60 17.26 7.11 -12.65
N PRO A 61 18.15 8.13 -12.66
CA PRO A 61 18.26 9.06 -13.78
C PRO A 61 18.53 8.36 -15.11
N SER A 62 19.40 7.35 -15.12
CA SER A 62 19.67 6.53 -16.31
C SER A 62 18.44 5.77 -16.79
N LEU A 63 17.60 5.24 -15.86
CA LEU A 63 16.32 4.60 -16.21
C LEU A 63 15.38 5.59 -16.87
N LEU A 64 15.22 6.81 -16.33
CA LEU A 64 14.34 7.84 -16.90
C LEU A 64 14.73 8.25 -18.30
N GLY A 65 16.02 8.14 -18.65
CA GLY A 65 16.56 8.38 -19.99
C GLY A 65 16.36 7.23 -20.98
N HIS A 66 15.71 6.13 -20.61
CA HIS A 66 15.49 4.98 -21.51
C HIS A 66 14.61 5.38 -22.71
N PRO A 67 15.03 5.11 -23.97
CA PRO A 67 14.29 5.54 -25.15
C PRO A 67 12.90 4.92 -25.26
N GLY A 68 11.89 5.77 -25.48
CA GLY A 68 10.52 5.33 -25.70
C GLY A 68 9.83 4.77 -24.44
N LEU A 69 10.20 5.25 -23.26
CA LEU A 69 9.52 4.94 -22.02
C LEU A 69 8.23 5.76 -21.92
N ASP A 70 7.10 5.10 -21.64
CA ASP A 70 5.80 5.75 -21.43
C ASP A 70 5.52 5.96 -19.95
N ALA A 71 5.97 5.04 -19.12
CA ALA A 71 5.67 5.04 -17.68
C ALA A 71 6.81 4.44 -16.86
N VAL A 72 6.81 4.76 -15.56
CA VAL A 72 7.72 4.14 -14.60
C VAL A 72 6.96 3.58 -13.40
N ALA A 73 7.35 2.40 -12.95
CA ALA A 73 6.94 1.80 -11.68
C ALA A 73 8.04 2.04 -10.63
N ILE A 74 7.72 2.75 -9.56
CA ILE A 74 8.63 3.13 -8.49
C ILE A 74 8.39 2.24 -7.28
N VAL A 75 9.35 1.36 -6.97
CA VAL A 75 9.33 0.40 -5.86
C VAL A 75 10.67 0.47 -5.11
N THR A 76 11.23 1.66 -5.05
CA THR A 76 12.46 2.02 -4.33
C THR A 76 12.19 2.12 -2.82
N PRO A 77 13.17 2.39 -1.97
CA PRO A 77 12.92 2.75 -0.57
C PRO A 77 11.97 3.96 -0.45
N THR A 78 11.12 3.96 0.58
CA THR A 78 10.09 5.01 0.80
C THR A 78 10.66 6.43 0.78
N SER A 79 11.87 6.62 1.29
CA SER A 79 12.55 7.93 1.30
C SER A 79 12.79 8.52 -0.08
N GLU A 80 12.73 7.71 -1.13
CA GLU A 80 12.98 8.13 -2.52
C GLU A 80 11.70 8.30 -3.33
N HIS A 81 10.54 7.83 -2.84
CA HIS A 81 9.31 7.81 -3.63
C HIS A 81 8.95 9.20 -4.15
N ALA A 82 8.82 10.20 -3.27
CA ALA A 82 8.39 11.54 -3.65
C ALA A 82 9.32 12.20 -4.69
N SER A 83 10.63 12.13 -4.49
CA SER A 83 11.62 12.67 -5.43
C SER A 83 11.60 11.96 -6.77
N ASN A 84 11.46 10.63 -6.74
CA ASN A 84 11.40 9.82 -7.95
C ASN A 84 10.11 10.05 -8.73
N ILE A 85 8.95 10.21 -8.06
CA ILE A 85 7.67 10.55 -8.69
C ILE A 85 7.79 11.91 -9.39
N ILE A 86 8.32 12.93 -8.72
CA ILE A 86 8.48 14.27 -9.29
C ILE A 86 9.40 14.23 -10.51
N ALA A 87 10.55 13.55 -10.41
CA ALA A 87 11.49 13.43 -11.53
C ALA A 87 10.87 12.70 -12.74
N ALA A 88 10.05 11.66 -12.51
CA ALA A 88 9.34 11.00 -13.59
C ALA A 88 8.29 11.88 -14.27
N LEU A 89 7.52 12.65 -13.48
CA LEU A 89 6.57 13.63 -14.01
C LEU A 89 7.25 14.73 -14.82
N ASP A 90 8.39 15.24 -14.35
CA ASP A 90 9.19 16.23 -15.07
C ASP A 90 9.75 15.66 -16.37
N ALA A 91 10.08 14.36 -16.41
CA ALA A 91 10.45 13.63 -17.63
C ALA A 91 9.25 13.32 -18.54
N GLY A 92 8.02 13.66 -18.14
CA GLY A 92 6.81 13.46 -18.94
C GLY A 92 6.27 12.03 -18.91
N LEU A 93 6.58 11.24 -17.89
CA LEU A 93 6.16 9.85 -17.75
C LEU A 93 4.89 9.70 -16.89
N HIS A 94 4.10 8.66 -17.15
CA HIS A 94 3.10 8.18 -16.23
C HIS A 94 3.78 7.45 -15.07
N VAL A 95 3.18 7.46 -13.87
CA VAL A 95 3.81 6.93 -12.66
C VAL A 95 2.91 5.96 -11.92
N PHE A 96 3.38 4.75 -11.70
CA PHE A 96 2.94 3.90 -10.62
C PHE A 96 3.97 3.97 -9.50
N SER A 97 3.57 4.14 -8.25
CA SER A 97 4.48 4.11 -7.11
C SER A 97 3.91 3.29 -5.96
N GLU A 98 4.76 2.53 -5.29
CA GLU A 98 4.40 1.92 -4.03
C GLU A 98 4.10 2.96 -2.95
N LYS A 99 3.30 2.53 -2.00
CA LYS A 99 2.93 3.33 -0.81
C LYS A 99 4.07 3.31 0.24
N PRO A 100 4.07 4.27 1.17
CA PRO A 100 3.42 5.59 1.11
C PRO A 100 4.13 6.51 0.11
N THR A 101 3.45 7.56 -0.32
CA THR A 101 4.08 8.58 -1.22
C THR A 101 5.33 9.18 -0.60
N SER A 102 5.31 9.45 0.69
CA SER A 102 6.42 9.90 1.54
C SER A 102 6.07 9.69 3.01
N LEU A 103 7.05 9.77 3.88
CA LEU A 103 6.86 9.87 5.34
C LEU A 103 6.64 11.34 5.80
N LEU A 104 6.74 12.30 4.89
CA LEU A 104 6.56 13.73 5.14
C LEU A 104 5.37 14.25 4.34
N VAL A 105 4.38 14.82 5.02
CA VAL A 105 3.21 15.43 4.38
C VAL A 105 3.60 16.53 3.38
N ALA A 106 4.64 17.32 3.71
CA ALA A 106 5.15 18.35 2.82
C ALA A 106 5.61 17.78 1.46
N ASP A 107 6.24 16.62 1.46
CA ASP A 107 6.67 15.96 0.23
C ASP A 107 5.49 15.37 -0.54
N CYS A 108 4.48 14.83 0.14
CA CYS A 108 3.23 14.41 -0.52
C CYS A 108 2.57 15.58 -1.25
N LEU A 109 2.47 16.75 -0.61
CA LEU A 109 1.94 17.97 -1.22
C LEU A 109 2.79 18.45 -2.41
N ARG A 110 4.12 18.28 -2.37
CA ARG A 110 5.00 18.56 -3.52
C ARG A 110 4.69 17.64 -4.71
N VAL A 111 4.41 16.35 -4.43
CA VAL A 111 3.99 15.40 -5.47
C VAL A 111 2.64 15.81 -6.06
N GLU A 112 1.65 16.17 -5.24
CA GLU A 112 0.36 16.68 -5.73
C GLU A 112 0.55 17.90 -6.64
N ALA A 113 1.37 18.85 -6.21
CA ALA A 113 1.67 20.05 -7.00
C ALA A 113 2.41 19.72 -8.31
N ALA A 114 3.29 18.71 -8.32
CA ALA A 114 3.96 18.26 -9.54
C ALA A 114 2.98 17.59 -10.50
N ALA A 115 2.11 16.72 -10.01
CA ALA A 115 1.07 16.08 -10.81
C ALA A 115 0.05 17.09 -11.37
N ALA A 116 -0.31 18.12 -10.60
CA ALA A 116 -1.21 19.19 -11.07
C ALA A 116 -0.64 19.98 -12.27
N ARG A 117 0.69 20.06 -12.41
CA ARG A 117 1.35 20.65 -13.59
C ARG A 117 1.35 19.73 -14.81
N ARG A 118 1.01 18.47 -14.62
CA ARG A 118 0.98 17.41 -15.65
C ARG A 118 -0.35 16.67 -15.65
N PRO A 119 -1.48 17.36 -15.89
CA PRO A 119 -2.82 16.75 -15.82
C PRO A 119 -3.05 15.67 -16.89
N ASP A 120 -2.16 15.60 -17.87
CA ASP A 120 -2.12 14.58 -18.93
C ASP A 120 -1.36 13.31 -18.48
N ARG A 121 -0.80 13.27 -17.28
CA ARG A 121 -0.09 12.10 -16.74
C ARG A 121 -0.90 11.44 -15.65
N VAL A 122 -0.92 10.12 -15.70
CA VAL A 122 -1.53 9.27 -14.67
C VAL A 122 -0.53 9.06 -13.57
N VAL A 123 -0.94 9.26 -12.31
CA VAL A 123 -0.16 8.89 -11.13
C VAL A 123 -1.03 7.98 -10.27
N LEU A 124 -0.55 6.78 -9.99
CA LEU A 124 -1.19 5.82 -9.08
C LEU A 124 -0.25 5.50 -7.92
N ILE A 125 -0.74 5.65 -6.69
CA ILE A 125 -0.07 5.14 -5.48
C ILE A 125 -0.70 3.80 -5.09
N GLY A 126 0.12 2.77 -4.82
CA GLY A 126 -0.23 1.37 -4.64
C GLY A 126 -0.98 1.08 -3.33
N TYR A 127 -2.18 1.61 -3.18
CA TYR A 127 -3.10 1.21 -2.10
C TYR A 127 -3.87 -0.04 -2.51
N VAL A 128 -3.20 -1.17 -2.46
CA VAL A 128 -3.63 -2.46 -3.00
C VAL A 128 -5.04 -2.90 -2.59
N ARG A 129 -5.49 -2.55 -1.37
CA ARG A 129 -6.84 -2.92 -0.91
C ARG A 129 -7.95 -2.33 -1.77
N ARG A 130 -7.76 -1.17 -2.39
CA ARG A 130 -8.74 -0.57 -3.31
C ARG A 130 -8.92 -1.37 -4.62
N PHE A 131 -8.03 -2.34 -4.86
CA PHE A 131 -8.08 -3.25 -6.02
C PHE A 131 -8.48 -4.68 -5.64
N ASP A 132 -8.57 -5.01 -4.35
CA ASP A 132 -9.05 -6.30 -3.86
C ASP A 132 -10.54 -6.46 -4.13
N ALA A 133 -10.93 -7.63 -4.66
CA ALA A 133 -12.31 -7.91 -5.07
C ALA A 133 -13.31 -7.76 -3.90
N SER A 134 -12.94 -8.21 -2.70
CA SER A 134 -13.82 -8.14 -1.52
C SER A 134 -13.98 -6.70 -1.01
N TYR A 135 -12.90 -5.91 -1.01
CA TYR A 135 -12.96 -4.49 -0.64
C TYR A 135 -13.78 -3.68 -1.66
N ARG A 136 -13.63 -3.96 -2.94
CA ARG A 136 -14.42 -3.31 -4.01
C ARG A 136 -15.90 -3.66 -3.92
N ASP A 137 -16.24 -4.91 -3.69
CA ASP A 137 -17.63 -5.36 -3.50
C ASP A 137 -18.24 -4.71 -2.24
N ALA A 138 -17.51 -4.69 -1.12
CA ALA A 138 -17.95 -4.02 0.09
C ALA A 138 -18.16 -2.51 -0.13
N PHE A 139 -17.25 -1.84 -0.84
CA PHE A 139 -17.40 -0.42 -1.16
C PHE A 139 -18.61 -0.15 -2.06
N ALA A 140 -18.87 -0.99 -3.06
CA ALA A 140 -20.08 -0.88 -3.89
C ALA A 140 -21.35 -1.00 -3.05
N LYS A 141 -21.40 -1.97 -2.12
CA LYS A 141 -22.54 -2.13 -1.20
C LYS A 141 -22.72 -0.93 -0.26
N VAL A 142 -21.64 -0.34 0.24
CA VAL A 142 -21.70 0.90 1.05
C VAL A 142 -22.26 2.05 0.23
N ARG A 143 -21.70 2.27 -0.97
CA ARG A 143 -22.16 3.32 -1.90
C ARG A 143 -23.64 3.16 -2.26
N ASP A 144 -24.10 1.93 -2.45
CA ASP A 144 -25.48 1.60 -2.82
C ASP A 144 -26.42 1.58 -1.60
N GLY A 145 -25.94 1.98 -0.39
CA GLY A 145 -26.72 2.18 0.81
C GLY A 145 -27.07 0.94 1.62
N ALA A 146 -26.43 -0.22 1.35
CA ALA A 146 -26.75 -1.50 2.01
C ALA A 146 -26.64 -1.49 3.54
N ILE A 147 -25.82 -0.59 4.10
CA ILE A 147 -25.68 -0.43 5.56
C ILE A 147 -26.11 0.96 6.07
N GLY A 148 -26.81 1.74 5.22
CA GLY A 148 -27.12 3.13 5.53
C GLY A 148 -25.88 4.04 5.49
N THR A 149 -25.82 5.04 6.36
CA THR A 149 -24.67 5.97 6.43
C THR A 149 -23.55 5.38 7.29
N PRO A 150 -22.35 5.15 6.75
CA PRO A 150 -21.20 4.70 7.52
C PRO A 150 -20.75 5.74 8.54
N PHE A 151 -20.49 5.31 9.78
CA PHE A 151 -20.02 6.19 10.86
C PHE A 151 -18.86 5.61 11.67
N MET A 152 -18.59 4.30 11.57
CA MET A 152 -17.47 3.69 12.29
C MET A 152 -16.76 2.64 11.41
N VAL A 153 -15.43 2.66 11.44
CA VAL A 153 -14.59 1.64 10.82
C VAL A 153 -13.65 1.05 11.85
N ARG A 154 -13.54 -0.28 11.90
CA ARG A 154 -12.48 -0.99 12.60
C ARG A 154 -11.65 -1.75 11.57
N SER A 155 -10.35 -1.48 11.50
CA SER A 155 -9.46 -2.12 10.54
C SER A 155 -8.18 -2.59 11.21
N GLN A 156 -7.67 -3.75 10.81
CA GLN A 156 -6.45 -4.32 11.36
C GLN A 156 -5.57 -4.94 10.28
N THR A 157 -4.27 -4.82 10.51
CA THR A 157 -3.21 -5.54 9.79
C THR A 157 -2.33 -6.25 10.79
N ILE A 158 -2.27 -7.56 10.68
CA ILE A 158 -1.47 -8.42 11.55
C ILE A 158 -0.54 -9.25 10.67
N ASP A 159 0.76 -9.01 10.78
CA ASP A 159 1.78 -9.74 10.05
C ASP A 159 2.38 -10.86 10.90
N MET A 160 2.76 -11.93 10.22
CA MET A 160 3.47 -13.04 10.83
C MET A 160 4.79 -12.55 11.43
N ASN A 161 5.11 -13.06 12.63
CA ASN A 161 6.38 -12.82 13.29
C ASN A 161 7.53 -13.25 12.39
N ASP A 162 8.49 -12.35 12.14
CA ASP A 162 9.72 -12.64 11.41
C ASP A 162 10.92 -12.67 12.37
N PRO A 163 11.40 -13.87 12.74
CA PRO A 163 12.54 -14.01 13.63
C PRO A 163 13.88 -13.62 12.99
N SER A 164 13.92 -13.33 11.68
CA SER A 164 15.16 -12.90 11.00
C SER A 164 15.67 -11.53 11.44
N GLY A 165 14.85 -10.76 12.20
CA GLY A 165 15.14 -9.41 12.61
C GLY A 165 14.90 -8.36 11.50
N PHE A 166 14.16 -8.71 10.46
CA PHE A 166 13.83 -7.78 9.37
C PHE A 166 13.15 -6.51 9.90
N PHE A 167 12.15 -6.62 10.78
CA PHE A 167 11.42 -5.47 11.31
C PHE A 167 12.34 -4.47 12.02
N VAL A 168 13.31 -4.96 12.80
CA VAL A 168 14.27 -4.11 13.51
C VAL A 168 15.21 -3.37 12.53
N ARG A 169 15.68 -4.09 11.49
CA ARG A 169 16.55 -3.47 10.46
C ARG A 169 15.81 -2.45 9.60
N PHE A 170 14.52 -2.65 9.38
CA PHE A 170 13.68 -1.77 8.55
C PHE A 170 13.15 -0.55 9.31
N ALA A 171 12.93 -0.66 10.63
CA ALA A 171 12.31 0.37 11.46
C ALA A 171 12.89 1.79 11.28
N PRO A 172 14.23 2.01 11.20
CA PRO A 172 14.79 3.36 11.07
C PRO A 172 14.30 4.13 9.85
N THR A 173 13.79 3.42 8.82
CA THR A 173 13.36 4.01 7.55
C THR A 173 11.85 3.82 7.27
N SER A 174 11.14 3.12 8.16
CA SER A 174 9.73 2.74 7.96
C SER A 174 8.74 3.87 8.27
N GLY A 175 9.14 4.84 9.08
CA GLY A 175 8.24 5.85 9.66
C GLY A 175 7.39 5.32 10.82
N GLY A 176 7.68 4.10 11.31
CA GLY A 176 6.96 3.42 12.39
C GLY A 176 5.77 2.60 11.94
N ILE A 177 5.22 1.83 12.88
CA ILE A 177 4.21 0.79 12.60
C ILE A 177 2.96 1.33 11.88
N PHE A 178 2.51 2.55 12.20
CA PHE A 178 1.31 3.12 11.56
C PHE A 178 1.57 3.63 10.14
N CYS A 179 2.77 4.13 9.85
CA CYS A 179 3.16 4.55 8.49
C CYS A 179 3.45 3.35 7.58
N ASP A 180 4.01 2.27 8.13
CA ASP A 180 4.33 1.08 7.36
C ASP A 180 3.11 0.18 7.13
N MET A 181 2.41 -0.18 8.20
CA MET A 181 1.32 -1.17 8.15
C MET A 181 -0.06 -0.52 8.07
N SER A 182 -0.42 0.32 9.05
CA SER A 182 -1.78 0.85 9.16
C SER A 182 -2.13 1.89 8.11
N VAL A 183 -1.19 2.36 7.31
CA VAL A 183 -1.49 3.28 6.20
C VAL A 183 -2.54 2.71 5.23
N HIS A 184 -2.58 1.39 5.06
CA HIS A 184 -3.63 0.70 4.30
C HIS A 184 -4.97 0.68 5.03
N ASP A 185 -4.96 0.52 6.36
CA ASP A 185 -6.17 0.56 7.21
C ASP A 185 -6.76 1.96 7.25
N ILE A 186 -5.89 2.97 7.33
CA ILE A 186 -6.24 4.39 7.32
C ILE A 186 -6.88 4.77 5.99
N ASP A 187 -6.27 4.39 4.87
CA ASP A 187 -6.82 4.62 3.53
C ASP A 187 -8.19 3.95 3.37
N ALA A 188 -8.32 2.68 3.76
CA ALA A 188 -9.58 1.96 3.70
C ALA A 188 -10.67 2.62 4.56
N ALA A 189 -10.33 3.07 5.78
CA ALA A 189 -11.27 3.76 6.65
C ALA A 189 -11.77 5.07 6.03
N ARG A 190 -10.86 5.91 5.51
CA ARG A 190 -11.23 7.13 4.79
C ARG A 190 -12.14 6.85 3.61
N TRP A 191 -11.81 5.82 2.81
CA TRP A 191 -12.59 5.42 1.65
C TRP A 191 -14.03 5.05 2.02
N PHE A 192 -14.21 4.19 3.02
CA PHE A 192 -15.53 3.79 3.50
C PHE A 192 -16.31 4.91 4.20
N LEU A 193 -15.61 5.86 4.83
CA LEU A 193 -16.22 7.03 5.49
C LEU A 193 -16.47 8.19 4.52
N GLY A 194 -16.29 7.98 3.20
CA GLY A 194 -16.60 8.97 2.17
C GLY A 194 -15.56 10.09 2.04
N GLY A 195 -14.29 9.82 2.37
CA GLY A 195 -13.19 10.79 2.31
C GLY A 195 -13.18 11.78 3.47
N ALA A 196 -13.90 11.50 4.57
CA ALA A 196 -14.01 12.39 5.72
C ALA A 196 -12.62 12.85 6.23
N LYS A 197 -12.52 14.13 6.61
CA LYS A 197 -11.31 14.72 7.15
C LYS A 197 -11.08 14.20 8.58
N ALA A 198 -9.85 13.77 8.86
CA ALA A 198 -9.47 13.42 10.23
C ALA A 198 -9.23 14.69 11.06
N GLU A 199 -9.66 14.68 12.29
CA GLU A 199 -9.58 15.82 13.21
C GLU A 199 -8.59 15.56 14.34
N ARG A 200 -8.67 14.39 14.98
CA ARG A 200 -7.85 14.04 16.14
C ARG A 200 -7.56 12.56 16.20
N VAL A 201 -6.36 12.20 16.66
CA VAL A 201 -5.94 10.82 16.83
C VAL A 201 -5.32 10.57 18.19
N PHE A 202 -5.43 9.31 18.65
CA PHE A 202 -4.71 8.79 19.81
C PHE A 202 -4.14 7.41 19.46
N ALA A 203 -2.87 7.18 19.76
CA ALA A 203 -2.23 5.91 19.58
C ALA A 203 -1.40 5.48 20.78
N THR A 204 -1.37 4.18 21.02
CA THR A 204 -0.55 3.53 22.03
C THR A 204 -0.14 2.14 21.55
N GLY A 205 0.79 1.50 22.26
CA GLY A 205 1.20 0.14 21.93
C GLY A 205 2.36 -0.34 22.76
N THR A 206 2.97 -1.43 22.33
CA THR A 206 4.03 -2.10 23.07
C THR A 206 5.06 -2.71 22.14
N VAL A 207 6.24 -3.01 22.67
CA VAL A 207 7.24 -3.91 22.11
C VAL A 207 7.21 -5.20 22.91
N ALA A 208 6.61 -6.26 22.32
CA ALA A 208 6.42 -7.54 22.99
C ALA A 208 7.52 -8.56 22.63
N ILE A 209 8.02 -8.54 21.41
CA ILE A 209 8.99 -9.52 20.88
C ILE A 209 10.25 -8.84 20.34
N HIS A 210 10.10 -7.81 19.53
CA HIS A 210 11.21 -7.20 18.78
C HIS A 210 11.86 -6.05 19.57
N GLU A 211 12.54 -6.37 20.67
CA GLU A 211 13.16 -5.38 21.60
C GLU A 211 13.98 -4.28 20.91
N GLY A 212 14.64 -4.59 19.79
CA GLY A 212 15.42 -3.62 19.02
C GLY A 212 14.60 -2.45 18.44
N LEU A 213 13.27 -2.55 18.36
CA LEU A 213 12.41 -1.46 17.91
C LEU A 213 12.38 -0.28 18.86
N LYS A 214 12.63 -0.52 20.16
CA LYS A 214 12.67 0.53 21.19
C LYS A 214 13.74 1.60 20.88
N ALA A 215 14.86 1.20 20.27
CA ALA A 215 15.93 2.12 19.89
C ALA A 215 15.50 3.12 18.78
N CYS A 216 14.47 2.77 18.01
CA CYS A 216 13.90 3.61 16.95
C CYS A 216 12.61 4.33 17.40
N GLY A 217 12.16 4.15 18.65
CA GLY A 217 10.85 4.65 19.10
C GLY A 217 9.65 4.00 18.37
N ASP A 218 9.85 2.80 17.80
CA ASP A 218 8.81 2.04 17.09
C ASP A 218 8.25 0.89 17.95
N LEU A 219 7.19 0.29 17.50
CA LEU A 219 6.42 -0.74 18.20
C LEU A 219 6.30 -2.00 17.32
N ASP A 220 6.08 -3.15 17.95
CA ASP A 220 5.66 -4.35 17.24
C ASP A 220 4.14 -4.63 17.34
N ASN A 221 3.46 -3.96 18.27
CA ASN A 221 2.01 -3.98 18.40
C ASN A 221 1.50 -2.57 18.72
N GLY A 222 0.59 -2.06 17.90
CA GLY A 222 -0.01 -0.73 18.04
C GLY A 222 -1.53 -0.74 17.94
N VAL A 223 -2.17 0.12 18.73
CA VAL A 223 -3.63 0.39 18.69
C VAL A 223 -3.83 1.88 18.55
N ALA A 224 -4.80 2.28 17.73
CA ALA A 224 -5.09 3.67 17.50
C ALA A 224 -6.57 3.95 17.31
N LEU A 225 -6.98 5.17 17.71
CA LEU A 225 -8.29 5.77 17.45
C LEU A 225 -8.11 7.01 16.59
N CYS A 226 -9.04 7.23 15.67
CA CYS A 226 -9.10 8.41 14.83
C CYS A 226 -10.54 8.97 14.82
N GLU A 227 -10.67 10.24 15.16
CA GLU A 227 -11.90 11.00 15.04
C GLU A 227 -11.90 11.76 13.72
N PHE A 228 -13.04 11.71 13.03
CA PHE A 228 -13.24 12.38 11.74
C PHE A 228 -14.41 13.36 11.84
N GLU A 229 -14.44 14.32 10.94
CA GLU A 229 -15.56 15.25 10.80
C GLU A 229 -16.91 14.54 10.73
N GLY A 230 -17.93 15.19 11.26
CA GLY A 230 -19.29 14.66 11.35
C GLY A 230 -19.47 13.55 12.40
N GLY A 231 -18.57 13.46 13.37
CA GLY A 231 -18.64 12.49 14.49
C GLY A 231 -18.33 11.06 14.07
N LYS A 232 -17.70 10.85 12.92
CA LYS A 232 -17.26 9.53 12.47
C LYS A 232 -15.98 9.12 13.19
N VAL A 233 -15.76 7.80 13.34
CA VAL A 233 -14.59 7.27 14.06
C VAL A 233 -13.99 6.08 13.35
N ALA A 234 -12.67 5.90 13.53
CA ALA A 234 -12.00 4.65 13.15
C ALA A 234 -11.10 4.15 14.29
N MET A 235 -10.92 2.81 14.31
CA MET A 235 -9.96 2.12 15.17
C MET A 235 -9.03 1.28 14.31
N PHE A 236 -7.74 1.38 14.60
CA PHE A 236 -6.70 0.64 13.90
C PHE A 236 -5.93 -0.26 14.86
N VAL A 237 -5.61 -1.47 14.40
CA VAL A 237 -4.73 -2.40 15.11
C VAL A 237 -3.65 -2.87 14.13
N ALA A 238 -2.39 -2.73 14.54
CA ALA A 238 -1.24 -3.23 13.80
C ALA A 238 -0.40 -4.14 14.67
N SER A 239 0.00 -5.29 14.14
CA SER A 239 0.85 -6.25 14.84
C SER A 239 1.86 -6.89 13.89
N ARG A 240 3.10 -7.09 14.37
CA ARG A 240 4.18 -7.81 13.68
C ARG A 240 4.54 -9.11 14.40
N THR A 241 3.61 -9.65 15.20
CA THR A 241 3.91 -10.75 16.14
C THR A 241 2.99 -11.94 16.02
N ALA A 242 2.20 -12.06 14.94
CA ALA A 242 1.31 -13.20 14.74
C ALA A 242 2.09 -14.51 14.58
N ALA A 243 1.60 -15.56 15.22
CA ALA A 243 2.18 -16.90 15.11
C ALA A 243 1.60 -17.73 13.95
N HIS A 244 0.44 -17.31 13.41
CA HIS A 244 -0.39 -18.14 12.52
C HIS A 244 -0.41 -17.67 11.06
N GLY A 245 0.14 -16.50 10.75
CA GLY A 245 0.14 -15.96 9.39
C GLY A 245 -0.27 -14.49 9.34
N HIS A 246 -0.84 -14.06 8.20
CA HIS A 246 -1.27 -12.69 7.97
C HIS A 246 -2.79 -12.54 8.13
N GLU A 247 -3.21 -11.47 8.80
CA GLU A 247 -4.61 -11.04 8.86
C GLU A 247 -4.75 -9.61 8.33
N SER A 248 -5.80 -9.41 7.53
CA SER A 248 -6.26 -8.09 7.12
C SER A 248 -7.78 -8.08 7.19
N MET A 249 -8.32 -7.48 8.25
CA MET A 249 -9.75 -7.43 8.51
C MET A 249 -10.24 -6.00 8.60
N THR A 250 -11.39 -5.71 7.98
CA THR A 250 -12.05 -4.41 8.07
C THR A 250 -13.55 -4.61 8.32
N SER A 251 -14.06 -3.97 9.36
CA SER A 251 -15.48 -3.90 9.70
C SER A 251 -15.96 -2.46 9.49
N VAL A 252 -17.03 -2.28 8.72
CA VAL A 252 -17.67 -0.99 8.45
C VAL A 252 -19.07 -1.01 9.06
N VAL A 253 -19.36 -0.10 9.98
CA VAL A 253 -20.64 0.02 10.66
C VAL A 253 -21.39 1.25 10.14
N GLY A 254 -22.61 1.05 9.71
CA GLY A 254 -23.51 2.08 9.26
C GLY A 254 -24.83 2.07 10.03
N THR A 255 -25.69 3.04 9.77
CA THR A 255 -26.96 3.25 10.49
C THR A 255 -27.99 2.14 10.27
N ALA A 256 -27.83 1.31 9.24
CA ALA A 256 -28.75 0.22 8.89
C ALA A 256 -28.10 -1.18 8.92
N GLY A 257 -26.81 -1.28 9.26
CA GLY A 257 -26.12 -2.56 9.32
C GLY A 257 -24.61 -2.44 9.36
N ARG A 258 -23.92 -3.56 9.15
CA ARG A 258 -22.45 -3.61 9.07
C ARG A 258 -21.98 -4.55 7.97
N LEU A 259 -20.76 -4.31 7.48
CA LEU A 259 -20.03 -5.19 6.60
C LEU A 259 -18.73 -5.63 7.28
N GLU A 260 -18.31 -6.86 7.02
CA GLU A 260 -17.01 -7.38 7.46
C GLU A 260 -16.25 -7.96 6.28
N ILE A 261 -14.98 -7.59 6.15
CA ILE A 261 -14.06 -8.03 5.11
C ILE A 261 -12.91 -8.74 5.80
N GLY A 262 -12.58 -9.97 5.37
CA GLY A 262 -11.42 -10.68 5.90
C GLY A 262 -11.54 -11.15 7.36
N ALA A 263 -12.74 -11.27 7.89
CA ALA A 263 -12.98 -11.74 9.28
C ALA A 263 -12.45 -13.16 9.56
N ASN A 264 -12.20 -13.93 8.50
CA ASN A 264 -11.59 -15.25 8.58
C ASN A 264 -10.38 -15.32 7.64
N PRO A 265 -9.14 -15.36 8.16
CA PRO A 265 -7.90 -15.27 7.37
C PRO A 265 -7.49 -16.62 6.73
N ARG A 266 -8.43 -17.42 6.27
CA ARG A 266 -8.18 -18.72 5.64
C ARG A 266 -7.40 -18.56 4.32
N ALA A 267 -6.35 -19.36 4.14
CA ALA A 267 -5.63 -19.46 2.88
C ALA A 267 -6.48 -20.12 1.78
N THR A 268 -7.25 -21.15 2.16
CA THR A 268 -8.11 -21.93 1.27
C THR A 268 -9.45 -22.27 1.94
N ARG A 269 -10.29 -23.05 1.27
CA ARG A 269 -11.55 -23.59 1.83
C ARG A 269 -11.37 -24.93 2.53
N VAL A 270 -10.13 -25.41 2.72
CA VAL A 270 -9.83 -26.68 3.39
C VAL A 270 -9.94 -26.50 4.88
N GLU A 271 -10.67 -27.40 5.53
CA GLU A 271 -10.73 -27.54 7.00
C GLU A 271 -10.10 -28.88 7.40
N ILE A 272 -9.27 -28.86 8.44
CA ILE A 272 -8.64 -30.02 9.01
C ILE A 272 -9.41 -30.36 10.29
N ALA A 273 -10.04 -31.53 10.33
CA ALA A 273 -10.69 -32.05 11.54
C ALA A 273 -9.89 -33.21 12.08
N ASP A 274 -9.29 -33.05 13.27
CA ASP A 274 -8.47 -34.04 13.94
C ASP A 274 -8.63 -33.96 15.47
N ALA A 275 -7.74 -34.64 16.22
CA ALA A 275 -7.77 -34.66 17.68
C ALA A 275 -7.63 -33.27 18.35
N HIS A 276 -7.21 -32.24 17.59
CA HIS A 276 -7.08 -30.86 18.06
C HIS A 276 -8.30 -29.99 17.72
N GLY A 277 -9.33 -30.57 17.10
CA GLY A 277 -10.54 -29.86 16.70
C GLY A 277 -10.61 -29.58 15.21
N VAL A 278 -11.37 -28.53 14.84
CA VAL A 278 -11.51 -28.07 13.45
C VAL A 278 -10.68 -26.81 13.27
N ARG A 279 -9.77 -26.83 12.32
CA ARG A 279 -8.89 -25.69 12.00
C ARG A 279 -8.69 -25.53 10.51
N SER A 280 -8.24 -24.34 10.09
CA SER A 280 -7.83 -24.04 8.71
C SER A 280 -6.46 -23.38 8.70
N GLU A 281 -5.75 -23.50 7.59
CA GLU A 281 -4.50 -22.80 7.39
C GLU A 281 -4.76 -21.31 7.08
N CYS A 282 -3.91 -20.43 7.65
CA CYS A 282 -3.92 -19.01 7.39
C CYS A 282 -3.10 -18.66 6.15
N THR A 283 -3.42 -17.54 5.52
CA THR A 283 -2.55 -16.92 4.51
C THR A 283 -1.21 -16.55 5.14
N PRO A 284 -0.06 -16.98 4.59
CA PRO A 284 1.22 -16.78 5.26
C PRO A 284 1.64 -15.31 5.31
N THR A 285 1.45 -14.55 4.23
CA THR A 285 1.82 -13.12 4.19
C THR A 285 0.76 -12.27 3.48
N TYR A 286 0.91 -10.96 3.59
CA TYR A 286 0.05 -10.00 2.89
C TYR A 286 0.09 -10.18 1.37
N TYR A 287 1.18 -10.69 0.80
CA TYR A 287 1.28 -10.84 -0.64
C TYR A 287 0.33 -11.93 -1.15
N GLU A 288 0.37 -13.12 -0.55
CA GLU A 288 -0.55 -14.21 -0.92
C GLU A 288 -2.01 -13.81 -0.66
N ARG A 289 -2.27 -13.02 0.40
CA ARG A 289 -3.63 -12.49 0.67
C ARG A 289 -4.11 -11.53 -0.43
N PHE A 290 -3.23 -10.74 -1.00
CA PHE A 290 -3.56 -9.69 -1.95
C PHE A 290 -2.94 -9.92 -3.35
N GLU A 291 -2.50 -11.14 -3.69
CA GLU A 291 -1.83 -11.42 -4.96
C GLU A 291 -2.64 -10.93 -6.16
N ASP A 292 -3.92 -11.29 -6.23
CA ASP A 292 -4.81 -10.86 -7.32
C ASP A 292 -5.04 -9.34 -7.33
N ALA A 293 -5.04 -8.72 -6.16
CA ALA A 293 -5.17 -7.27 -6.05
C ALA A 293 -3.91 -6.54 -6.54
N PHE A 294 -2.70 -7.05 -6.26
CA PHE A 294 -1.45 -6.54 -6.83
C PHE A 294 -1.41 -6.65 -8.35
N ILE A 295 -1.99 -7.71 -8.91
CA ILE A 295 -2.15 -7.84 -10.37
C ILE A 295 -3.19 -6.85 -10.88
N ALA A 296 -4.31 -6.72 -10.19
CA ALA A 296 -5.40 -5.82 -10.59
C ALA A 296 -4.97 -4.35 -10.57
N GLU A 297 -4.14 -3.91 -9.60
CA GLU A 297 -3.69 -2.52 -9.53
C GLU A 297 -2.76 -2.12 -10.69
N VAL A 298 -1.81 -2.98 -11.10
CA VAL A 298 -0.95 -2.66 -12.24
C VAL A 298 -1.73 -2.70 -13.56
N ASN A 299 -2.73 -3.59 -13.69
CA ASN A 299 -3.63 -3.59 -14.84
C ASN A 299 -4.53 -2.34 -14.87
N ALA A 300 -5.04 -1.88 -13.70
CA ALA A 300 -5.82 -0.66 -13.61
C ALA A 300 -4.98 0.58 -13.95
N PHE A 301 -3.71 0.63 -13.55
CA PHE A 301 -2.77 1.67 -13.96
C PHE A 301 -2.63 1.73 -15.48
N VAL A 302 -2.39 0.58 -16.13
CA VAL A 302 -2.25 0.50 -17.58
C VAL A 302 -3.55 0.89 -18.29
N ALA A 303 -4.71 0.46 -17.79
CA ALA A 303 -6.01 0.87 -18.34
C ALA A 303 -6.24 2.38 -18.20
N ALA A 304 -5.83 2.98 -17.08
CA ALA A 304 -5.90 4.42 -16.90
C ALA A 304 -5.01 5.17 -17.89
N VAL A 305 -3.84 4.66 -18.20
CA VAL A 305 -2.90 5.25 -19.18
C VAL A 305 -3.45 5.12 -20.61
N CYS A 306 -3.97 3.94 -20.98
CA CYS A 306 -4.42 3.67 -22.36
C CYS A 306 -5.81 4.21 -22.68
N GLU A 307 -6.73 4.16 -21.71
CA GLU A 307 -8.17 4.32 -21.93
C GLU A 307 -8.75 5.50 -21.14
N GLY A 308 -7.96 6.11 -20.25
CA GLY A 308 -8.43 7.18 -19.37
C GLY A 308 -9.41 6.71 -18.29
N VAL A 309 -9.39 5.42 -17.94
CA VAL A 309 -10.26 4.89 -16.88
C VAL A 309 -9.90 5.53 -15.54
N PRO A 310 -10.88 6.06 -14.78
CA PRO A 310 -10.61 6.68 -13.49
C PRO A 310 -10.01 5.67 -12.49
N LEU A 311 -9.01 6.10 -11.74
CA LEU A 311 -8.42 5.31 -10.66
C LEU A 311 -9.25 5.43 -9.37
N PRO A 312 -9.32 4.36 -8.55
CA PRO A 312 -10.10 4.36 -7.32
C PRO A 312 -9.41 5.09 -6.16
N VAL A 313 -8.18 5.55 -6.34
CA VAL A 313 -7.37 6.26 -5.35
C VAL A 313 -6.79 7.52 -5.97
N THR A 314 -6.83 8.64 -5.24
CA THR A 314 -6.25 9.91 -5.66
C THR A 314 -4.95 10.19 -4.89
N LEU A 315 -4.11 11.11 -5.40
CA LEU A 315 -2.95 11.58 -4.64
C LEU A 315 -3.35 12.24 -3.32
N HIS A 316 -4.49 12.93 -3.29
CA HIS A 316 -5.03 13.52 -2.08
C HIS A 316 -5.37 12.44 -1.02
N ASP A 317 -5.97 11.31 -1.44
CA ASP A 317 -6.19 10.18 -0.52
C ASP A 317 -4.88 9.68 0.10
N ALA A 318 -3.83 9.55 -0.73
CA ALA A 318 -2.51 9.11 -0.29
C ALA A 318 -1.86 10.11 0.70
N THR A 319 -2.00 11.42 0.43
CA THR A 319 -1.51 12.49 1.31
C THR A 319 -2.22 12.46 2.65
N GLU A 320 -3.54 12.35 2.67
CA GLU A 320 -4.34 12.31 3.90
C GLU A 320 -4.08 11.03 4.70
N ALA A 321 -3.88 9.88 4.04
CA ALA A 321 -3.48 8.65 4.74
C ALA A 321 -2.11 8.82 5.43
N THR A 322 -1.15 9.44 4.74
CA THR A 322 0.16 9.77 5.33
C THR A 322 0.01 10.77 6.50
N ARG A 323 -0.81 11.80 6.36
CA ARG A 323 -1.06 12.80 7.41
C ARG A 323 -1.55 12.15 8.71
N ILE A 324 -2.54 11.26 8.61
CA ILE A 324 -3.07 10.52 9.75
C ILE A 324 -2.01 9.60 10.35
N ALA A 325 -1.28 8.83 9.53
CA ALA A 325 -0.24 7.91 10.00
C ALA A 325 0.88 8.63 10.76
N VAL A 326 1.33 9.79 10.26
CA VAL A 326 2.33 10.65 10.92
C VAL A 326 1.78 11.22 12.24
N ALA A 327 0.52 11.64 12.28
CA ALA A 327 -0.11 12.10 13.51
C ALA A 327 -0.22 10.99 14.56
N LEU A 328 -0.50 9.74 14.16
CA LEU A 328 -0.50 8.57 15.05
C LEU A 328 0.90 8.31 15.64
N GLN A 329 1.97 8.39 14.84
CA GLN A 329 3.34 8.28 15.34
C GLN A 329 3.70 9.41 16.31
N ARG A 330 3.24 10.64 16.04
CA ARG A 330 3.39 11.77 16.96
C ARG A 330 2.65 11.52 18.27
N SER A 331 1.44 10.96 18.22
CA SER A 331 0.67 10.61 19.41
C SER A 331 1.37 9.58 20.30
N ILE A 332 2.06 8.58 19.71
CA ILE A 332 2.92 7.64 20.45
C ILE A 332 4.04 8.39 21.16
N ALA A 333 4.77 9.22 20.43
CA ALA A 333 5.92 9.92 20.96
C ALA A 333 5.55 10.92 22.09
N GLU A 334 4.40 11.56 21.96
CA GLU A 334 3.89 12.56 22.94
C GLU A 334 3.02 11.96 24.03
N HIS A 335 2.65 10.68 23.95
CA HIS A 335 1.76 9.98 24.91
C HIS A 335 0.41 10.69 25.16
N ARG A 336 -0.14 11.33 24.14
CA ARG A 336 -1.40 12.06 24.21
C ARG A 336 -2.16 12.04 22.88
N ALA A 337 -3.44 12.43 22.92
CA ALA A 337 -4.17 12.73 21.68
C ALA A 337 -3.57 13.98 21.00
N VAL A 338 -3.52 13.95 19.65
CA VAL A 338 -2.99 15.04 18.84
C VAL A 338 -3.95 15.35 17.68
N ASP A 339 -3.99 16.62 17.27
CA ASP A 339 -4.73 17.05 16.09
C ASP A 339 -3.97 16.62 14.81
N VAL A 340 -4.71 16.33 13.74
CA VAL A 340 -4.15 15.83 12.47
C VAL A 340 -3.74 16.97 11.55
#